data_fe502c3d2c8b9cb86f05d90e6025a94b
#
_entry.id   fe502c3d2c8b9cb86f05d90e6025a94b
#
_cell.length_a   1.000
_cell.length_b   1.000
_cell.length_c   1.000
_cell.angle_alpha   90.00
_cell.angle_beta   90.00
_cell.angle_gamma   90.00
#
_symmetry.space_group_name_H-M   'P 1'
#
loop_
_entity.id
_entity.type
_entity.pdbx_description
1 polymer ?
#
loop_
_entity_poly.entity_id
_entity_poly.type
_entity_poly.pdbx_seq_one_letter_code
_entity_poly.pdbx_strand_id
1 'polypeptide(L)'
;MYDLILKNGLVADGSRAKPYRADICIQNGRIAKIAGQTDEKAKRVLDVAGLVVAPGFIDIHSHSDACPLVDYPVESKLCQGVTTEITGNCGISILPNTPECWRANQEYFFNQLELPAGGLSLEGLYDLNDYSRAVADHGCTGNYGQLIGHGTLRGAVMGFVDRDPTPEEMERLKDLLRRELESGAFGMSLGLIYPPSSFCKTEELVELAKVLKEHDALLTVHMRSEGPRIFQAVDEMLDITRRSGVHLQISHLKLMGKPQWGRAEELLAKLQAAREEGMTITCDQYPYTATSTSMTALLPHWAHDGGVPALLQRLKEPTQRLKEETGVEMENRGGPASILVSGTHGYHPEWEGKTVEQLSQEFQMDPVDTVIRVLEQCGSSVACCLLYTSAGSFRSIPCSSSTC
;
A
#
# COMPACT_ATOMS: atom_id res chain seq x y z
N MET A 1 42.46 3.80 5.35
CA MET A 1 42.03 2.45 5.79
C MET A 1 40.53 2.44 5.75
N TYR A 2 39.95 1.53 4.96
CA TYR A 2 38.49 1.42 4.79
C TYR A 2 37.82 0.81 6.03
N ASP A 3 36.51 0.99 6.17
CA ASP A 3 35.75 0.33 7.23
C ASP A 3 35.47 -1.12 6.87
N LEU A 4 35.15 -1.40 5.59
CA LEU A 4 34.86 -2.73 5.07
C LEU A 4 35.37 -2.87 3.64
N ILE A 5 35.92 -4.04 3.31
CA ILE A 5 36.18 -4.45 1.92
C ILE A 5 35.42 -5.75 1.66
N LEU A 6 34.61 -5.77 0.60
CA LEU A 6 34.04 -6.99 0.02
C LEU A 6 34.96 -7.46 -1.10
N LYS A 7 35.57 -8.66 -0.97
CA LYS A 7 36.52 -9.20 -1.94
C LYS A 7 35.92 -10.26 -2.84
N ASN A 8 36.39 -10.32 -4.09
CA ASN A 8 36.09 -11.38 -5.06
C ASN A 8 34.61 -11.46 -5.49
N GLY A 9 33.82 -10.43 -5.27
CA GLY A 9 32.38 -10.40 -5.58
C GLY A 9 32.08 -10.36 -7.08
N LEU A 10 30.95 -10.93 -7.48
CA LEU A 10 30.35 -10.67 -8.80
C LEU A 10 29.40 -9.45 -8.64
N VAL A 11 29.85 -8.28 -9.08
CA VAL A 11 29.12 -7.02 -8.87
C VAL A 11 28.04 -6.86 -9.94
N ALA A 12 26.79 -6.68 -9.49
CA ALA A 12 25.63 -6.30 -10.30
C ALA A 12 25.15 -4.92 -9.81
N ASP A 13 25.63 -3.86 -10.43
CA ASP A 13 25.52 -2.49 -9.93
C ASP A 13 24.25 -1.74 -10.33
N GLY A 14 23.31 -2.42 -11.00
CA GLY A 14 22.05 -1.82 -11.47
C GLY A 14 22.17 -1.00 -12.75
N SER A 15 23.35 -0.85 -13.33
CA SER A 15 23.60 -0.09 -14.58
C SER A 15 23.07 -0.76 -15.85
N ARG A 16 22.46 -1.94 -15.76
CA ARG A 16 22.07 -2.85 -16.85
C ARG A 16 23.28 -3.46 -17.61
N ALA A 17 24.51 -3.18 -17.20
CA ALA A 17 25.69 -3.85 -17.71
C ALA A 17 25.76 -5.30 -17.22
N LYS A 18 26.52 -6.15 -17.91
CA LYS A 18 26.79 -7.50 -17.42
C LYS A 18 27.53 -7.44 -16.08
N PRO A 19 27.14 -8.28 -15.09
CA PRO A 19 27.88 -8.36 -13.85
C PRO A 19 29.38 -8.62 -14.08
N TYR A 20 30.22 -8.01 -13.25
CA TYR A 20 31.67 -8.08 -13.36
C TYR A 20 32.32 -8.38 -12.01
N ARG A 21 33.50 -8.99 -12.00
CA ARG A 21 34.26 -9.28 -10.78
C ARG A 21 34.97 -8.04 -10.28
N ALA A 22 34.76 -7.70 -9.02
CA ALA A 22 35.45 -6.59 -8.38
C ALA A 22 35.43 -6.71 -6.85
N ASP A 23 36.38 -5.98 -6.22
CA ASP A 23 36.38 -5.69 -4.81
C ASP A 23 35.68 -4.34 -4.56
N ILE A 24 34.89 -4.23 -3.49
CA ILE A 24 34.20 -3.02 -3.10
C ILE A 24 34.75 -2.53 -1.77
N CYS A 25 35.25 -1.29 -1.76
CA CYS A 25 35.77 -0.64 -0.57
C CYS A 25 34.74 0.34 -0.01
N ILE A 26 34.40 0.20 1.25
CA ILE A 26 33.38 1.00 1.94
C ILE A 26 34.07 1.81 3.04
N GLN A 27 33.74 3.09 3.10
CA GLN A 27 34.22 4.02 4.11
C GLN A 27 33.11 5.02 4.50
N ASN A 28 32.90 5.20 5.79
CA ASN A 28 31.87 6.09 6.33
C ASN A 28 30.46 5.79 5.75
N GLY A 29 30.10 4.50 5.65
CA GLY A 29 28.81 4.05 5.14
C GLY A 29 28.59 4.24 3.63
N ARG A 30 29.64 4.60 2.86
CA ARG A 30 29.54 4.84 1.41
C ARG A 30 30.54 3.96 0.65
N ILE A 31 30.18 3.59 -0.58
CA ILE A 31 31.09 2.95 -1.53
C ILE A 31 32.11 4.00 -1.92
N ALA A 32 33.35 3.82 -1.47
CA ALA A 32 34.45 4.75 -1.72
C ALA A 32 35.25 4.36 -2.99
N LYS A 33 35.29 3.06 -3.31
CA LYS A 33 36.04 2.55 -4.48
C LYS A 33 35.49 1.18 -4.92
N ILE A 34 35.42 0.98 -6.22
CA ILE A 34 35.22 -0.34 -6.84
C ILE A 34 36.44 -0.59 -7.71
N ALA A 35 37.10 -1.73 -7.54
CA ALA A 35 38.31 -2.09 -8.24
C ALA A 35 38.32 -3.57 -8.62
N GLY A 36 39.00 -3.96 -9.70
CA GLY A 36 39.11 -5.38 -10.09
C GLY A 36 39.71 -6.25 -8.98
N GLN A 37 40.75 -5.73 -8.33
CA GLN A 37 41.36 -6.26 -7.10
C GLN A 37 41.95 -5.12 -6.29
N THR A 38 42.01 -5.29 -4.96
CA THR A 38 42.64 -4.32 -4.07
C THR A 38 43.47 -4.99 -2.98
N ASP A 39 44.65 -4.46 -2.68
CA ASP A 39 45.50 -4.85 -1.55
C ASP A 39 45.39 -3.86 -0.38
N GLU A 40 44.41 -2.95 -0.45
CA GLU A 40 44.21 -1.94 0.57
C GLU A 40 43.73 -2.52 1.89
N LYS A 41 43.99 -1.82 3.00
CA LYS A 41 43.63 -2.28 4.33
C LYS A 41 42.27 -1.77 4.75
N ALA A 42 41.49 -2.62 5.42
CA ALA A 42 40.23 -2.28 6.04
C ALA A 42 40.16 -2.80 7.48
N LYS A 43 39.24 -2.23 8.28
CA LYS A 43 38.93 -2.76 9.63
C LYS A 43 38.33 -4.17 9.55
N ARG A 44 37.54 -4.43 8.50
CA ARG A 44 36.90 -5.71 8.23
C ARG A 44 37.03 -6.06 6.73
N VAL A 45 37.33 -7.31 6.45
CA VAL A 45 37.36 -7.85 5.08
C VAL A 45 36.45 -9.08 5.04
N LEU A 46 35.53 -9.10 4.07
CA LEU A 46 34.68 -10.25 3.78
C LEU A 46 35.02 -10.80 2.41
N ASP A 47 35.34 -12.07 2.32
CA ASP A 47 35.45 -12.77 1.04
C ASP A 47 34.03 -13.19 0.61
N VAL A 48 33.58 -12.63 -0.51
CA VAL A 48 32.28 -12.90 -1.11
C VAL A 48 32.42 -13.64 -2.45
N ALA A 49 33.47 -14.43 -2.57
CA ALA A 49 33.69 -15.26 -3.75
C ALA A 49 32.49 -16.20 -3.99
N GLY A 50 32.00 -16.23 -5.24
CA GLY A 50 30.83 -17.03 -5.61
C GLY A 50 29.48 -16.36 -5.30
N LEU A 51 29.48 -15.21 -4.63
CA LEU A 51 28.25 -14.43 -4.35
C LEU A 51 28.12 -13.26 -5.34
N VAL A 52 26.87 -12.85 -5.56
CA VAL A 52 26.55 -11.61 -6.26
C VAL A 52 26.46 -10.48 -5.24
N VAL A 53 27.12 -9.36 -5.52
CA VAL A 53 27.04 -8.15 -4.72
C VAL A 53 26.24 -7.12 -5.53
N ALA A 54 25.10 -6.72 -4.99
CA ALA A 54 24.17 -5.77 -5.62
C ALA A 54 23.76 -4.70 -4.61
N PRO A 55 23.22 -3.55 -5.06
CA PRO A 55 22.47 -2.65 -4.20
C PRO A 55 21.33 -3.40 -3.51
N GLY A 56 20.96 -2.99 -2.29
CA GLY A 56 19.78 -3.53 -1.64
C GLY A 56 18.51 -3.22 -2.44
N PHE A 57 17.56 -4.13 -2.42
CA PHE A 57 16.29 -3.93 -3.13
C PHE A 57 15.45 -2.84 -2.45
N ILE A 58 14.66 -2.15 -3.27
CA ILE A 58 13.69 -1.14 -2.83
C ILE A 58 12.31 -1.73 -3.04
N ASP A 59 11.57 -1.91 -1.95
CA ASP A 59 10.14 -2.24 -2.01
C ASP A 59 9.34 -0.95 -2.05
N ILE A 60 8.75 -0.65 -3.20
CA ILE A 60 8.01 0.61 -3.42
C ILE A 60 6.57 0.56 -2.94
N HIS A 61 6.09 -0.61 -2.48
CA HIS A 61 4.72 -0.78 -2.04
C HIS A 61 4.66 -1.62 -0.76
N SER A 62 4.65 -0.93 0.37
CA SER A 62 4.66 -1.54 1.69
C SER A 62 3.66 -0.86 2.63
N HIS A 63 3.21 -1.63 3.62
CA HIS A 63 2.35 -1.18 4.72
C HIS A 63 3.06 -1.33 6.08
N SER A 64 4.38 -1.26 6.08
CA SER A 64 5.24 -1.42 7.25
C SER A 64 5.45 -0.12 8.03
N ASP A 65 4.55 0.84 7.93
CA ASP A 65 4.68 2.19 8.54
C ASP A 65 4.99 2.16 10.03
N ALA A 66 4.39 1.23 10.76
CA ALA A 66 4.59 1.07 12.20
C ALA A 66 5.83 0.24 12.57
N CYS A 67 6.37 -0.55 11.63
CA CYS A 67 7.44 -1.49 11.92
C CYS A 67 8.71 -0.84 12.51
N PRO A 68 9.15 0.36 12.07
CA PRO A 68 10.31 1.02 12.66
C PRO A 68 10.06 1.60 14.06
N LEU A 69 8.84 1.53 14.58
CA LEU A 69 8.46 2.08 15.89
C LEU A 69 8.15 1.00 16.93
N VAL A 70 8.27 -0.28 16.58
CA VAL A 70 7.91 -1.39 17.47
C VAL A 70 9.05 -2.40 17.56
N ASP A 71 9.20 -3.04 18.73
CA ASP A 71 10.14 -4.13 18.97
C ASP A 71 9.65 -5.41 18.28
N TYR A 72 9.47 -5.35 16.97
CA TYR A 72 9.05 -6.48 16.17
C TYR A 72 10.17 -6.90 15.21
N PRO A 73 10.55 -8.17 15.15
CA PRO A 73 11.60 -8.60 14.23
C PRO A 73 11.08 -8.52 12.79
N VAL A 74 11.30 -7.39 12.14
CA VAL A 74 10.92 -7.13 10.73
C VAL A 74 11.99 -7.70 9.78
N GLU A 75 12.45 -8.89 10.05
CA GLU A 75 13.58 -9.46 9.32
C GLU A 75 13.19 -10.08 7.97
N SER A 76 11.90 -10.34 7.74
CA SER A 76 11.44 -11.07 6.55
C SER A 76 11.85 -10.41 5.24
N LYS A 77 11.74 -9.09 5.14
CA LYS A 77 12.15 -8.32 3.96
C LYS A 77 13.67 -8.17 3.88
N LEU A 78 14.30 -7.83 5.01
CA LEU A 78 15.75 -7.70 5.08
C LEU A 78 16.47 -9.02 4.70
N CYS A 79 15.95 -10.18 5.16
CA CYS A 79 16.43 -11.50 4.78
C CYS A 79 16.28 -11.80 3.28
N GLN A 80 15.41 -11.09 2.57
CA GLN A 80 15.25 -11.16 1.13
C GLN A 80 16.08 -10.10 0.38
N GLY A 81 16.88 -9.30 1.09
CA GLY A 81 17.73 -8.26 0.52
C GLY A 81 17.03 -6.93 0.28
N VAL A 82 15.81 -6.73 0.77
CA VAL A 82 15.12 -5.43 0.76
C VAL A 82 15.72 -4.56 1.86
N THR A 83 16.31 -3.44 1.50
CA THR A 83 16.95 -2.51 2.43
C THR A 83 16.26 -1.16 2.51
N THR A 84 15.28 -0.93 1.66
CA THR A 84 14.49 0.31 1.61
C THR A 84 13.03 -0.04 1.34
N GLU A 85 12.12 0.56 2.09
CA GLU A 85 10.68 0.40 1.92
C GLU A 85 10.02 1.76 1.75
N ILE A 86 9.07 1.85 0.80
CA ILE A 86 8.18 3.00 0.67
C ILE A 86 6.84 2.61 1.27
N THR A 87 6.47 3.27 2.36
CA THR A 87 5.29 2.98 3.18
C THR A 87 4.21 4.05 3.01
N GLY A 88 3.07 3.90 3.68
CA GLY A 88 1.94 4.83 3.52
C GLY A 88 1.16 4.62 2.23
N ASN A 89 1.13 3.41 1.70
CA ASN A 89 0.43 3.07 0.45
C ASN A 89 -1.08 2.93 0.62
N CYS A 90 -1.79 2.83 -0.50
CA CYS A 90 -3.24 2.56 -0.59
C CYS A 90 -4.12 3.53 0.21
N GLY A 91 -3.70 4.79 0.33
CA GLY A 91 -4.47 5.82 1.05
C GLY A 91 -4.42 5.71 2.57
N ILE A 92 -3.59 4.83 3.11
CA ILE A 92 -3.48 4.51 4.52
C ILE A 92 -2.05 4.79 4.97
N SER A 93 -1.88 5.68 5.93
CA SER A 93 -0.58 6.00 6.51
C SER A 93 -0.71 6.30 8.00
N ILE A 94 0.43 6.22 8.70
CA ILE A 94 0.49 6.57 10.11
C ILE A 94 0.32 8.09 10.35
N LEU A 95 0.50 8.90 9.31
CA LEU A 95 0.49 10.36 9.28
C LEU A 95 -0.37 10.87 8.12
N PRO A 96 -0.83 12.14 8.16
CA PRO A 96 -0.72 13.11 9.25
C PRO A 96 -1.80 12.92 10.31
N ASN A 97 -1.55 13.46 11.51
CA ASN A 97 -2.54 13.51 12.56
C ASN A 97 -2.69 14.93 13.12
N THR A 98 -3.69 15.12 13.98
CA THR A 98 -3.84 16.27 14.85
C THR A 98 -4.15 15.81 16.27
N PRO A 99 -3.98 16.66 17.30
CA PRO A 99 -4.37 16.30 18.66
C PRO A 99 -5.83 15.85 18.80
N GLU A 100 -6.71 16.30 17.91
CA GLU A 100 -8.13 16.00 17.95
C GLU A 100 -8.50 14.71 17.20
N CYS A 101 -7.73 14.33 16.17
CA CYS A 101 -8.10 13.24 15.26
C CYS A 101 -7.25 11.96 15.41
N TRP A 102 -6.10 12.01 16.08
CA TRP A 102 -5.15 10.89 16.08
C TRP A 102 -5.77 9.54 16.51
N ARG A 103 -6.72 9.57 17.43
CA ARG A 103 -7.40 8.34 17.88
C ARG A 103 -8.24 7.69 16.79
N ALA A 104 -9.02 8.50 16.06
CA ALA A 104 -9.82 8.01 14.95
C ALA A 104 -8.95 7.52 13.79
N ASN A 105 -7.86 8.22 13.50
CA ASN A 105 -6.88 7.79 12.51
C ASN A 105 -6.13 6.53 12.95
N GLN A 106 -5.79 6.41 14.24
CA GLN A 106 -5.19 5.19 14.79
C GLN A 106 -6.14 4.00 14.64
N GLU A 107 -7.42 4.15 15.01
CA GLU A 107 -8.42 3.10 14.84
C GLU A 107 -8.57 2.71 13.37
N TYR A 108 -8.65 3.69 12.47
CA TYR A 108 -8.68 3.44 11.02
C TYR A 108 -7.43 2.71 10.54
N PHE A 109 -6.24 3.20 10.89
CA PHE A 109 -4.97 2.64 10.47
C PHE A 109 -4.84 1.17 10.92
N PHE A 110 -5.07 0.87 12.19
CA PHE A 110 -4.93 -0.49 12.71
C PHE A 110 -6.03 -1.44 12.23
N ASN A 111 -7.23 -0.94 11.91
CA ASN A 111 -8.29 -1.76 11.34
C ASN A 111 -8.05 -2.15 9.88
N GLN A 112 -7.26 -1.36 9.14
CA GLN A 112 -6.95 -1.66 7.74
C GLN A 112 -5.69 -2.53 7.57
N LEU A 113 -4.79 -2.52 8.55
CA LEU A 113 -3.50 -3.18 8.49
C LEU A 113 -3.38 -4.27 9.56
N GLU A 114 -2.82 -5.41 9.18
CA GLU A 114 -2.49 -6.49 10.12
C GLU A 114 -1.22 -6.12 10.90
N LEU A 115 -1.36 -5.31 11.93
CA LEU A 115 -0.25 -4.98 12.81
C LEU A 115 -0.31 -5.84 14.08
N PRO A 116 0.86 -6.20 14.65
CA PRO A 116 0.87 -6.94 15.91
C PRO A 116 0.07 -6.16 16.95
N ALA A 117 -0.89 -6.82 17.58
CA ALA A 117 -1.66 -6.26 18.66
C ALA A 117 -0.69 -5.97 19.83
N GLY A 118 -0.39 -4.71 20.08
CA GLY A 118 0.37 -4.37 21.27
C GLY A 118 1.21 -3.12 21.14
N GLY A 119 0.64 -2.01 21.49
CA GLY A 119 1.42 -1.01 22.16
C GLY A 119 1.87 0.22 21.38
N LEU A 120 1.67 0.33 20.08
CA LEU A 120 1.94 1.58 19.40
C LEU A 120 0.77 2.55 19.57
N SER A 121 1.05 3.73 20.10
CA SER A 121 0.13 4.87 20.11
C SER A 121 0.58 5.90 19.07
N LEU A 122 -0.38 6.45 18.30
CA LEU A 122 -0.12 7.58 17.41
C LEU A 122 -0.19 8.93 18.14
N GLU A 123 -0.42 8.94 19.46
CA GLU A 123 -0.38 10.16 20.27
C GLU A 123 1.02 10.76 20.23
N GLY A 124 1.11 12.02 19.80
CA GLY A 124 2.40 12.71 19.64
C GLY A 124 3.09 12.48 18.28
N LEU A 125 2.53 11.63 17.41
CA LEU A 125 2.97 11.45 16.03
C LEU A 125 2.03 12.24 15.11
N TYR A 126 2.29 13.51 14.91
CA TYR A 126 1.38 14.38 14.18
C TYR A 126 1.86 14.68 12.77
N ASP A 127 3.16 14.72 12.55
CA ASP A 127 3.76 14.98 11.24
C ASP A 127 4.99 14.07 10.97
N LEU A 128 5.56 14.18 9.78
CA LEU A 128 6.72 13.38 9.38
C LEU A 128 7.97 13.66 10.23
N ASN A 129 8.11 14.86 10.79
CA ASN A 129 9.25 15.17 11.67
C ASN A 129 9.11 14.46 13.02
N ASP A 130 7.90 14.37 13.57
CA ASP A 130 7.62 13.60 14.80
C ASP A 130 7.93 12.12 14.57
N TYR A 131 7.44 11.56 13.45
CA TYR A 131 7.70 10.18 13.07
C TYR A 131 9.20 9.91 12.90
N SER A 132 9.89 10.79 12.17
CA SER A 132 11.33 10.63 11.91
C SER A 132 12.16 10.67 13.19
N ARG A 133 11.78 11.52 14.16
CA ARG A 133 12.41 11.54 15.49
C ARG A 133 12.15 10.23 16.24
N ALA A 134 10.91 9.78 16.29
CA ALA A 134 10.56 8.54 16.97
C ALA A 134 11.30 7.34 16.37
N VAL A 135 11.40 7.24 15.05
CA VAL A 135 12.18 6.20 14.36
C VAL A 135 13.68 6.30 14.68
N ALA A 136 14.22 7.54 14.71
CA ALA A 136 15.64 7.75 15.04
C ALA A 136 15.96 7.37 16.50
N ASP A 137 15.06 7.67 17.42
CA ASP A 137 15.21 7.34 18.85
C ASP A 137 15.07 5.85 19.11
N HIS A 138 14.15 5.17 18.42
CA HIS A 138 13.95 3.73 18.52
C HIS A 138 15.07 2.96 17.81
N GLY A 139 15.49 3.42 16.64
CA GLY A 139 16.40 2.74 15.73
C GLY A 139 15.69 1.75 14.84
N CYS A 140 16.15 1.62 13.60
CA CYS A 140 15.62 0.67 12.64
C CYS A 140 16.71 0.03 11.79
N THR A 141 16.44 -1.13 11.23
CA THR A 141 17.42 -1.93 10.46
C THR A 141 17.39 -1.62 8.95
N GLY A 142 16.37 -0.93 8.46
CA GLY A 142 16.18 -0.56 7.05
C GLY A 142 16.02 0.93 6.86
N ASN A 143 15.86 1.35 5.61
CA ASN A 143 15.47 2.71 5.27
C ASN A 143 13.97 2.74 4.97
N TYR A 144 13.29 3.78 5.45
CA TYR A 144 11.86 3.96 5.26
C TYR A 144 11.58 5.31 4.62
N GLY A 145 10.86 5.31 3.50
CA GLY A 145 10.30 6.50 2.87
C GLY A 145 8.79 6.51 3.05
N GLN A 146 8.21 7.67 3.36
CA GLN A 146 6.81 7.79 3.71
C GLN A 146 6.01 8.45 2.59
N LEU A 147 4.87 7.86 2.21
CA LEU A 147 3.79 8.49 1.48
C LEU A 147 2.71 8.95 2.46
N ILE A 148 1.99 10.00 2.10
CA ILE A 148 0.86 10.51 2.86
C ILE A 148 -0.41 9.84 2.36
N GLY A 149 -1.06 9.05 3.19
CA GLY A 149 -2.32 8.41 2.86
C GLY A 149 -3.46 9.44 2.75
N HIS A 150 -4.11 9.51 1.60
CA HIS A 150 -5.25 10.41 1.38
C HIS A 150 -6.41 10.16 2.36
N GLY A 151 -6.67 8.88 2.71
CA GLY A 151 -7.67 8.54 3.73
C GLY A 151 -7.30 9.11 5.11
N THR A 152 -6.04 8.99 5.49
CA THR A 152 -5.51 9.56 6.74
C THR A 152 -5.56 11.08 6.72
N LEU A 153 -5.18 11.71 5.59
CA LEU A 153 -5.25 13.15 5.40
C LEU A 153 -6.69 13.68 5.52
N ARG A 154 -7.68 13.01 4.88
CA ARG A 154 -9.10 13.34 5.03
C ARG A 154 -9.56 13.16 6.48
N GLY A 155 -9.17 12.06 7.12
CA GLY A 155 -9.47 11.80 8.52
C GLY A 155 -8.98 12.91 9.44
N ALA A 156 -7.79 13.47 9.17
CA ALA A 156 -7.21 14.57 9.92
C ALA A 156 -7.94 15.91 9.77
N VAL A 157 -8.59 16.15 8.63
CA VAL A 157 -9.24 17.46 8.33
C VAL A 157 -10.74 17.40 8.46
N MET A 158 -11.38 16.32 8.00
CA MET A 158 -12.83 16.19 7.85
C MET A 158 -13.42 15.06 8.70
N GLY A 159 -12.60 14.15 9.23
CA GLY A 159 -13.07 12.90 9.80
C GLY A 159 -13.59 11.93 8.72
N PHE A 160 -14.38 10.95 9.15
CA PHE A 160 -14.86 9.84 8.30
C PHE A 160 -16.28 10.10 7.81
N VAL A 161 -16.48 11.21 7.09
CA VAL A 161 -17.80 11.65 6.61
C VAL A 161 -17.87 11.57 5.08
N ASP A 162 -19.03 11.10 4.57
CA ASP A 162 -19.34 10.96 3.15
C ASP A 162 -19.89 12.27 2.59
N ARG A 163 -19.01 13.23 2.33
CA ARG A 163 -19.33 14.51 1.67
C ARG A 163 -18.08 15.12 1.02
N ASP A 164 -18.29 16.07 0.14
CA ASP A 164 -17.21 16.91 -0.40
C ASP A 164 -16.62 17.83 0.71
N PRO A 165 -15.32 18.19 0.62
CA PRO A 165 -14.73 19.22 1.46
C PRO A 165 -15.34 20.60 1.18
N THR A 166 -15.48 21.41 2.22
CA THR A 166 -15.71 22.85 2.01
C THR A 166 -14.45 23.50 1.40
N PRO A 167 -14.55 24.73 0.85
CA PRO A 167 -13.35 25.44 0.36
C PRO A 167 -12.25 25.57 1.43
N GLU A 168 -12.64 25.83 2.68
CA GLU A 168 -11.72 25.96 3.81
C GLU A 168 -11.07 24.62 4.16
N GLU A 169 -11.83 23.53 4.12
CA GLU A 169 -11.30 22.18 4.36
C GLU A 169 -10.36 21.76 3.21
N MET A 170 -10.68 22.10 1.96
CA MET A 170 -9.80 21.84 0.81
C MET A 170 -8.45 22.57 0.98
N GLU A 171 -8.45 23.84 1.37
CA GLU A 171 -7.18 24.54 1.62
C GLU A 171 -6.41 23.91 2.80
N ARG A 172 -7.10 23.47 3.85
CA ARG A 172 -6.46 22.73 4.96
C ARG A 172 -5.85 21.40 4.51
N LEU A 173 -6.52 20.65 3.62
CA LEU A 173 -5.97 19.41 3.03
C LEU A 173 -4.69 19.72 2.24
N LYS A 174 -4.71 20.76 1.39
CA LYS A 174 -3.54 21.18 0.61
C LYS A 174 -2.38 21.64 1.51
N ASP A 175 -2.67 22.43 2.53
CA ASP A 175 -1.64 22.97 3.43
C ASP A 175 -1.01 21.87 4.28
N LEU A 176 -1.82 20.91 4.72
CA LEU A 176 -1.30 19.77 5.48
C LEU A 176 -0.43 18.89 4.57
N LEU A 177 -0.86 18.62 3.35
CA LEU A 177 -0.07 17.88 2.37
C LEU A 177 1.26 18.60 2.05
N ARG A 178 1.26 19.92 1.81
CA ARG A 178 2.48 20.70 1.56
C ARG A 178 3.48 20.58 2.70
N ARG A 179 3.03 20.71 3.94
CA ARG A 179 3.91 20.58 5.12
C ARG A 179 4.58 19.23 5.20
N GLU A 180 3.85 18.16 4.91
CA GLU A 180 4.42 16.81 4.91
C GLU A 180 5.44 16.62 3.78
N LEU A 181 5.15 17.16 2.58
CA LEU A 181 6.08 17.13 1.44
C LEU A 181 7.36 17.94 1.74
N GLU A 182 7.22 19.13 2.32
CA GLU A 182 8.35 19.96 2.76
C GLU A 182 9.17 19.30 3.87
N SER A 183 8.56 18.44 4.68
CA SER A 183 9.22 17.60 5.68
C SER A 183 9.91 16.37 5.10
N GLY A 184 9.73 16.09 3.79
CA GLY A 184 10.42 15.01 3.08
C GLY A 184 9.56 13.80 2.72
N ALA A 185 8.23 13.90 2.78
CA ALA A 185 7.36 12.87 2.24
C ALA A 185 7.56 12.70 0.73
N PHE A 186 7.57 11.46 0.25
CA PHE A 186 7.81 11.13 -1.17
C PHE A 186 6.60 11.43 -2.07
N GLY A 187 5.43 11.62 -1.49
CA GLY A 187 4.20 11.86 -2.24
C GLY A 187 2.95 11.53 -1.43
N MET A 188 1.86 11.31 -2.15
CA MET A 188 0.57 10.91 -1.57
C MET A 188 0.08 9.62 -2.20
N SER A 189 -0.56 8.78 -1.39
CA SER A 189 -1.22 7.57 -1.85
C SER A 189 -2.73 7.67 -1.78
N LEU A 190 -3.42 7.09 -2.74
CA LEU A 190 -4.88 6.97 -2.80
C LEU A 190 -5.29 5.52 -2.52
N GLY A 191 -6.39 5.34 -1.77
CA GLY A 191 -7.03 4.07 -1.56
C GLY A 191 -8.52 4.17 -1.86
N LEU A 192 -8.88 4.25 -3.15
CA LEU A 192 -10.20 4.69 -3.59
C LEU A 192 -11.32 3.65 -3.38
N ILE A 193 -11.01 2.52 -2.77
CA ILE A 193 -12.00 1.56 -2.26
C ILE A 193 -12.17 1.66 -0.73
N TYR A 194 -11.26 2.35 -0.04
CA TYR A 194 -11.29 2.45 1.42
C TYR A 194 -11.84 3.79 1.88
N PRO A 195 -12.90 3.84 2.71
CA PRO A 195 -13.34 5.08 3.34
C PRO A 195 -12.28 5.62 4.31
N PRO A 196 -12.09 6.93 4.42
CA PRO A 196 -12.84 8.01 3.78
C PRO A 196 -12.33 8.40 2.40
N SER A 197 -11.28 7.76 1.87
CA SER A 197 -10.72 8.06 0.55
C SER A 197 -11.73 7.77 -0.57
N SER A 198 -12.55 6.72 -0.41
CA SER A 198 -13.57 6.33 -1.39
C SER A 198 -14.73 7.34 -1.54
N PHE A 199 -14.93 8.22 -0.58
CA PHE A 199 -15.98 9.25 -0.61
C PHE A 199 -15.64 10.44 -1.52
N CYS A 200 -14.34 10.61 -1.85
CA CYS A 200 -13.90 11.77 -2.64
C CYS A 200 -14.35 11.70 -4.09
N LYS A 201 -14.54 12.88 -4.68
CA LYS A 201 -14.71 13.06 -6.11
C LYS A 201 -13.38 13.32 -6.80
N THR A 202 -13.35 13.13 -8.11
CA THR A 202 -12.16 13.35 -8.95
C THR A 202 -11.59 14.75 -8.80
N GLU A 203 -12.45 15.76 -8.59
CA GLU A 203 -12.03 17.17 -8.45
C GLU A 203 -11.13 17.41 -7.24
N GLU A 204 -11.43 16.78 -6.10
CA GLU A 204 -10.59 16.82 -4.91
C GLU A 204 -9.19 16.25 -5.20
N LEU A 205 -9.15 15.11 -5.89
CA LEU A 205 -7.91 14.46 -6.24
C LEU A 205 -7.05 15.27 -7.21
N VAL A 206 -7.68 15.96 -8.17
CA VAL A 206 -6.97 16.86 -9.09
C VAL A 206 -6.32 18.01 -8.34
N GLU A 207 -7.02 18.61 -7.38
CA GLU A 207 -6.48 19.74 -6.61
C GLU A 207 -5.28 19.31 -5.73
N LEU A 208 -5.36 18.14 -5.10
CA LEU A 208 -4.24 17.59 -4.33
C LEU A 208 -3.08 17.13 -5.24
N ALA A 209 -3.38 16.56 -6.40
CA ALA A 209 -2.37 16.17 -7.38
C ALA A 209 -1.57 17.36 -7.95
N LYS A 210 -2.18 18.56 -8.04
CA LYS A 210 -1.45 19.78 -8.38
C LYS A 210 -0.42 20.15 -7.32
N VAL A 211 -0.76 20.01 -6.03
CA VAL A 211 0.20 20.22 -4.93
C VAL A 211 1.38 19.24 -5.04
N LEU A 212 1.12 17.96 -5.35
CA LEU A 212 2.18 16.99 -5.57
C LEU A 212 3.10 17.42 -6.73
N LYS A 213 2.51 17.91 -7.83
CA LYS A 213 3.27 18.37 -8.98
C LYS A 213 4.16 19.57 -8.67
N GLU A 214 3.70 20.51 -7.84
CA GLU A 214 4.50 21.66 -7.37
C GLU A 214 5.78 21.23 -6.65
N HIS A 215 5.74 20.08 -5.96
CA HIS A 215 6.86 19.49 -5.20
C HIS A 215 7.61 18.37 -5.93
N ASP A 216 7.30 18.11 -7.20
CA ASP A 216 7.81 16.97 -7.96
C ASP A 216 7.62 15.61 -7.25
N ALA A 217 6.52 15.49 -6.53
CA ALA A 217 6.16 14.36 -5.67
C ALA A 217 5.28 13.34 -6.41
N LEU A 218 5.26 12.11 -5.89
CA LEU A 218 4.59 10.96 -6.48
C LEU A 218 3.11 10.87 -6.06
N LEU A 219 2.22 10.50 -6.99
CA LEU A 219 0.87 10.05 -6.69
C LEU A 219 0.78 8.54 -6.90
N THR A 220 0.55 7.77 -5.83
CA THR A 220 0.28 6.34 -5.94
C THR A 220 -1.20 6.04 -5.78
N VAL A 221 -1.73 4.96 -6.37
CA VAL A 221 -3.15 4.70 -6.30
C VAL A 221 -3.52 3.22 -6.26
N HIS A 222 -4.29 2.85 -5.23
CA HIS A 222 -5.24 1.75 -5.27
C HIS A 222 -6.53 2.29 -5.90
N MET A 223 -6.80 1.89 -7.14
CA MET A 223 -7.89 2.45 -7.94
C MET A 223 -9.28 2.11 -7.39
N ARG A 224 -10.32 2.86 -7.79
CA ARG A 224 -11.73 2.61 -7.40
C ARG A 224 -12.26 1.25 -7.78
N SER A 225 -11.68 0.61 -8.79
CA SER A 225 -12.03 -0.73 -9.20
C SER A 225 -10.86 -1.38 -9.89
N GLU A 226 -10.61 -2.62 -9.55
CA GLU A 226 -9.66 -3.50 -10.22
C GLU A 226 -10.39 -4.63 -10.97
N GLY A 227 -11.72 -4.66 -10.85
CA GLY A 227 -12.63 -5.64 -11.43
C GLY A 227 -13.49 -5.05 -12.55
N PRO A 228 -14.83 -5.14 -12.48
CA PRO A 228 -15.74 -4.84 -13.62
C PRO A 228 -15.57 -3.42 -14.20
N ARG A 229 -15.14 -2.45 -13.37
CA ARG A 229 -14.98 -1.04 -13.78
C ARG A 229 -13.52 -0.59 -13.88
N ILE A 230 -12.57 -1.51 -14.04
CA ILE A 230 -11.13 -1.17 -14.05
C ILE A 230 -10.75 -0.16 -15.13
N PHE A 231 -11.29 -0.28 -16.34
CA PHE A 231 -10.98 0.66 -17.42
C PHE A 231 -11.48 2.08 -17.13
N GLN A 232 -12.64 2.21 -16.47
CA GLN A 232 -13.17 3.50 -16.02
C GLN A 232 -12.29 4.07 -14.89
N ALA A 233 -11.82 3.23 -13.96
CA ALA A 233 -10.92 3.64 -12.89
C ALA A 233 -9.56 4.10 -13.45
N VAL A 234 -9.05 3.45 -14.49
CA VAL A 234 -7.85 3.91 -15.20
C VAL A 234 -8.11 5.25 -15.89
N ASP A 235 -9.26 5.41 -16.57
CA ASP A 235 -9.62 6.68 -17.21
C ASP A 235 -9.66 7.84 -16.21
N GLU A 236 -10.21 7.64 -15.02
CA GLU A 236 -10.20 8.62 -13.94
C GLU A 236 -8.76 9.03 -13.57
N MET A 237 -7.86 8.05 -13.41
CA MET A 237 -6.47 8.34 -13.04
C MET A 237 -5.69 9.03 -14.16
N LEU A 238 -5.96 8.69 -15.42
CA LEU A 238 -5.37 9.36 -16.57
C LEU A 238 -5.89 10.81 -16.70
N ASP A 239 -7.17 11.06 -16.39
CA ASP A 239 -7.72 12.42 -16.34
C ASP A 239 -7.05 13.28 -15.26
N ILE A 240 -6.93 12.74 -14.04
CA ILE A 240 -6.22 13.41 -12.95
C ILE A 240 -4.78 13.72 -13.35
N THR A 241 -4.08 12.76 -13.92
CA THR A 241 -2.68 12.91 -14.35
C THR A 241 -2.54 13.97 -15.45
N ARG A 242 -3.44 13.97 -16.44
CA ARG A 242 -3.45 14.95 -17.54
C ARG A 242 -3.69 16.37 -17.02
N ARG A 243 -4.62 16.53 -16.09
CA ARG A 243 -5.02 17.83 -15.52
C ARG A 243 -4.02 18.40 -14.53
N SER A 244 -3.26 17.56 -13.84
CA SER A 244 -2.29 17.98 -12.84
C SER A 244 -0.84 17.94 -13.30
N GLY A 245 -0.50 17.05 -14.23
CA GLY A 245 0.87 16.78 -14.65
C GLY A 245 1.69 15.97 -13.63
N VAL A 246 1.04 15.35 -12.64
CA VAL A 246 1.70 14.56 -11.60
C VAL A 246 2.29 13.25 -12.16
N HIS A 247 3.35 12.73 -11.55
CA HIS A 247 3.81 11.36 -11.79
C HIS A 247 2.86 10.38 -11.11
N LEU A 248 2.23 9.51 -11.91
CA LEU A 248 1.30 8.49 -11.45
C LEU A 248 2.00 7.13 -11.29
N GLN A 249 1.83 6.52 -10.13
CA GLN A 249 2.18 5.11 -9.86
C GLN A 249 0.88 4.33 -9.60
N ILE A 250 0.54 3.39 -10.47
CA ILE A 250 -0.62 2.51 -10.26
C ILE A 250 -0.19 1.34 -9.39
N SER A 251 -0.73 1.26 -8.19
CA SER A 251 -0.43 0.23 -7.21
C SER A 251 -1.00 -1.12 -7.64
N HIS A 252 -0.22 -2.20 -7.45
CA HIS A 252 -0.62 -3.62 -7.62
C HIS A 252 -1.56 -3.84 -8.82
N LEU A 253 -1.17 -3.31 -9.99
CA LEU A 253 -1.97 -3.36 -11.22
C LEU A 253 -2.39 -4.80 -11.57
N LYS A 254 -3.70 -5.04 -11.60
CA LYS A 254 -4.29 -6.35 -11.92
C LYS A 254 -5.68 -6.23 -12.53
N LEU A 255 -6.12 -7.32 -13.13
CA LEU A 255 -7.46 -7.50 -13.68
C LEU A 255 -8.20 -8.52 -12.83
N MET A 256 -9.06 -8.06 -11.93
CA MET A 256 -9.79 -8.89 -10.97
C MET A 256 -11.12 -9.38 -11.55
N GLY A 257 -11.43 -10.66 -11.28
CA GLY A 257 -12.68 -11.29 -11.67
C GLY A 257 -12.67 -11.89 -13.09
N LYS A 258 -13.35 -13.02 -13.25
CA LYS A 258 -13.40 -13.80 -14.50
C LYS A 258 -13.70 -12.99 -15.77
N PRO A 259 -14.64 -12.01 -15.76
CA PRO A 259 -14.94 -11.22 -16.96
C PRO A 259 -13.76 -10.37 -17.48
N GLN A 260 -12.75 -10.12 -16.63
CA GLN A 260 -11.60 -9.32 -17.00
C GLN A 260 -10.39 -10.16 -17.45
N TRP A 261 -10.43 -11.46 -17.27
CA TRP A 261 -9.30 -12.32 -17.63
C TRP A 261 -9.01 -12.27 -19.13
N GLY A 262 -7.72 -12.24 -19.48
CA GLY A 262 -7.26 -12.16 -20.88
C GLY A 262 -7.19 -10.74 -21.45
N ARG A 263 -7.62 -9.70 -20.71
CA ARG A 263 -7.64 -8.31 -21.19
C ARG A 263 -6.38 -7.50 -20.78
N ALA A 264 -5.31 -8.17 -20.34
CA ALA A 264 -4.09 -7.49 -19.89
C ALA A 264 -3.45 -6.64 -21.00
N GLU A 265 -3.42 -7.14 -22.23
CA GLU A 265 -2.86 -6.40 -23.37
C GLU A 265 -3.64 -5.12 -23.68
N GLU A 266 -4.98 -5.14 -23.56
CA GLU A 266 -5.83 -3.96 -23.71
C GLU A 266 -5.54 -2.91 -22.66
N LEU A 267 -5.38 -3.33 -21.38
CA LEU A 267 -5.05 -2.44 -20.29
C LEU A 267 -3.67 -1.80 -20.47
N LEU A 268 -2.66 -2.61 -20.81
CA LEU A 268 -1.29 -2.14 -21.04
C LEU A 268 -1.19 -1.20 -22.24
N ALA A 269 -1.91 -1.50 -23.34
CA ALA A 269 -1.97 -0.62 -24.51
C ALA A 269 -2.54 0.76 -24.15
N LYS A 270 -3.57 0.82 -23.30
CA LYS A 270 -4.14 2.07 -22.81
C LYS A 270 -3.13 2.90 -22.01
N LEU A 271 -2.40 2.28 -21.08
CA LEU A 271 -1.36 2.95 -20.30
C LEU A 271 -0.18 3.38 -21.18
N GLN A 272 0.18 2.56 -22.15
CA GLN A 272 1.26 2.90 -23.09
C GLN A 272 0.89 4.10 -23.96
N ALA A 273 -0.34 4.17 -24.47
CA ALA A 273 -0.82 5.32 -25.22
C ALA A 273 -0.75 6.63 -24.40
N ALA A 274 -1.14 6.58 -23.12
CA ALA A 274 -1.03 7.75 -22.24
C ALA A 274 0.43 8.15 -21.99
N ARG A 275 1.37 7.19 -21.90
CA ARG A 275 2.80 7.49 -21.83
C ARG A 275 3.33 8.16 -23.13
N GLU A 276 2.85 7.73 -24.28
CA GLU A 276 3.18 8.33 -25.58
C GLU A 276 2.61 9.77 -25.71
N GLU A 277 1.52 10.09 -25.03
CA GLU A 277 1.02 11.46 -24.86
C GLU A 277 1.91 12.32 -23.93
N GLY A 278 2.93 11.74 -23.30
CA GLY A 278 3.88 12.42 -22.41
C GLY A 278 3.57 12.32 -20.92
N MET A 279 2.61 11.51 -20.50
CA MET A 279 2.35 11.28 -19.08
C MET A 279 3.42 10.37 -18.46
N THR A 280 3.85 10.69 -17.25
CA THR A 280 4.75 9.82 -16.48
C THR A 280 3.89 8.84 -15.68
N ILE A 281 3.88 7.58 -16.13
CA ILE A 281 3.08 6.51 -15.51
C ILE A 281 3.96 5.30 -15.25
N THR A 282 3.92 4.79 -14.03
CA THR A 282 4.55 3.54 -13.61
C THR A 282 3.52 2.67 -12.90
N CYS A 283 3.84 1.42 -12.66
CA CYS A 283 2.99 0.50 -11.88
C CYS A 283 3.84 -0.51 -11.14
N ASP A 284 3.30 -1.07 -10.08
CA ASP A 284 3.85 -2.23 -9.38
C ASP A 284 2.92 -3.43 -9.47
N GLN A 285 3.44 -4.61 -9.12
CA GLN A 285 2.72 -5.86 -9.10
C GLN A 285 3.37 -6.82 -8.11
N TYR A 286 2.57 -7.64 -7.43
CA TYR A 286 3.06 -8.72 -6.57
C TYR A 286 2.97 -10.09 -7.27
N PRO A 287 3.84 -11.06 -6.90
CA PRO A 287 3.93 -12.37 -7.56
C PRO A 287 3.08 -13.45 -6.87
N TYR A 288 1.91 -13.09 -6.32
CA TYR A 288 1.04 -14.04 -5.61
C TYR A 288 -0.24 -14.34 -6.36
N THR A 289 -0.83 -15.52 -6.09
CA THR A 289 -2.10 -15.98 -6.69
C THR A 289 -3.32 -15.58 -5.86
N ALA A 290 -3.13 -14.75 -4.86
CA ALA A 290 -4.18 -14.16 -4.03
C ALA A 290 -3.83 -12.71 -3.73
N THR A 291 -4.84 -11.88 -3.50
CA THR A 291 -4.66 -10.53 -2.96
C THR A 291 -5.06 -10.50 -1.48
N SER A 292 -4.49 -9.60 -0.68
CA SER A 292 -4.90 -9.36 0.70
C SER A 292 -5.52 -7.98 0.83
N THR A 293 -6.61 -7.88 1.60
CA THR A 293 -7.30 -6.63 1.90
C THR A 293 -8.13 -6.77 3.17
N SER A 294 -8.67 -5.65 3.68
CA SER A 294 -9.68 -5.68 4.74
C SER A 294 -11.00 -6.27 4.22
N MET A 295 -11.63 -7.16 4.99
CA MET A 295 -12.93 -7.72 4.66
C MET A 295 -14.04 -6.65 4.60
N THR A 296 -13.84 -5.50 5.26
CA THR A 296 -14.76 -4.36 5.17
C THR A 296 -14.87 -3.77 3.75
N ALA A 297 -13.89 -4.06 2.87
CA ALA A 297 -13.96 -3.69 1.45
C ALA A 297 -15.05 -4.44 0.67
N LEU A 298 -15.71 -5.44 1.26
CA LEU A 298 -16.91 -6.09 0.72
C LEU A 298 -18.19 -5.29 0.99
N LEU A 299 -18.15 -4.32 1.91
CA LEU A 299 -19.30 -3.50 2.27
C LEU A 299 -19.43 -2.29 1.35
N PRO A 300 -20.66 -1.80 1.09
CA PRO A 300 -20.85 -0.58 0.30
C PRO A 300 -20.28 0.65 1.02
N HIS A 301 -19.81 1.63 0.25
CA HIS A 301 -19.14 2.83 0.77
C HIS A 301 -19.94 3.56 1.84
N TRP A 302 -21.25 3.76 1.61
CA TRP A 302 -22.12 4.48 2.55
C TRP A 302 -22.21 3.81 3.93
N ALA A 303 -21.93 2.49 4.02
CA ALA A 303 -21.95 1.78 5.30
C ALA A 303 -20.85 2.26 6.26
N HIS A 304 -19.83 2.90 5.76
CA HIS A 304 -18.69 3.40 6.52
C HIS A 304 -18.83 4.87 6.96
N ASP A 305 -19.88 5.58 6.49
CA ASP A 305 -20.12 6.97 6.89
C ASP A 305 -20.29 7.08 8.41
N GLY A 306 -19.50 7.97 9.04
CA GLY A 306 -19.40 8.11 10.49
C GLY A 306 -18.36 7.21 11.16
N GLY A 307 -17.52 6.50 10.37
CA GLY A 307 -16.40 5.70 10.87
C GLY A 307 -16.79 4.37 11.49
N VAL A 308 -15.82 3.73 12.18
CA VAL A 308 -15.97 2.38 12.75
C VAL A 308 -17.16 2.24 13.71
N PRO A 309 -17.44 3.17 14.65
CA PRO A 309 -18.58 3.03 15.54
C PRO A 309 -19.93 2.97 14.81
N ALA A 310 -20.10 3.79 13.77
CA ALA A 310 -21.30 3.81 12.95
C ALA A 310 -21.43 2.55 12.09
N LEU A 311 -20.32 2.06 11.55
CA LEU A 311 -20.26 0.80 10.82
C LEU A 311 -20.71 -0.37 11.70
N LEU A 312 -20.14 -0.53 12.88
CA LEU A 312 -20.50 -1.60 13.82
C LEU A 312 -21.98 -1.56 14.20
N GLN A 313 -22.57 -0.37 14.36
CA GLN A 313 -24.00 -0.25 14.60
C GLN A 313 -24.85 -0.75 13.42
N ARG A 314 -24.42 -0.45 12.17
CA ARG A 314 -25.09 -0.94 10.96
C ARG A 314 -24.96 -2.46 10.78
N LEU A 315 -23.85 -3.05 11.21
CA LEU A 315 -23.65 -4.51 11.17
C LEU A 315 -24.52 -5.26 12.17
N LYS A 316 -24.81 -4.66 13.34
CA LYS A 316 -25.74 -5.24 14.35
C LYS A 316 -27.17 -5.30 13.85
N GLU A 317 -27.60 -4.33 13.06
CA GLU A 317 -28.95 -4.22 12.52
C GLU A 317 -28.88 -4.03 10.98
N PRO A 318 -28.44 -5.06 10.23
CA PRO A 318 -28.17 -4.93 8.81
C PRO A 318 -29.46 -4.74 8.01
N THR A 319 -29.53 -3.66 7.24
CA THR A 319 -30.64 -3.42 6.32
C THR A 319 -30.59 -4.38 5.13
N GLN A 320 -31.72 -4.58 4.48
CA GLN A 320 -31.78 -5.38 3.24
C GLN A 320 -30.86 -4.80 2.15
N ARG A 321 -30.81 -3.47 2.02
CA ARG A 321 -29.90 -2.80 1.09
C ARG A 321 -28.42 -3.13 1.37
N LEU A 322 -28.00 -3.14 2.65
CA LEU A 322 -26.64 -3.49 3.02
C LEU A 322 -26.29 -4.91 2.56
N LYS A 323 -27.21 -5.85 2.81
CA LYS A 323 -27.01 -7.26 2.42
C LYS A 323 -26.94 -7.43 0.91
N GLU A 324 -27.84 -6.81 0.15
CA GLU A 324 -27.87 -6.90 -1.31
C GLU A 324 -26.59 -6.33 -1.95
N GLU A 325 -26.15 -5.12 -1.52
CA GLU A 325 -24.97 -4.49 -2.06
C GLU A 325 -23.68 -5.26 -1.66
N THR A 326 -23.61 -5.82 -0.44
CA THR A 326 -22.51 -6.70 -0.01
C THR A 326 -22.47 -7.99 -0.85
N GLY A 327 -23.63 -8.59 -1.14
CA GLY A 327 -23.72 -9.77 -2.00
C GLY A 327 -23.20 -9.51 -3.40
N VAL A 328 -23.55 -8.37 -3.99
CA VAL A 328 -23.05 -7.96 -5.31
C VAL A 328 -21.52 -7.82 -5.29
N GLU A 329 -20.98 -7.19 -4.27
CA GLU A 329 -19.51 -7.00 -4.18
C GLU A 329 -18.80 -8.34 -3.94
N MET A 330 -19.37 -9.23 -3.14
CA MET A 330 -18.85 -10.59 -2.94
C MET A 330 -18.77 -11.36 -4.26
N GLU A 331 -19.84 -11.32 -5.09
CA GLU A 331 -19.86 -11.95 -6.40
C GLU A 331 -18.83 -11.33 -7.37
N ASN A 332 -18.68 -10.01 -7.36
CA ASN A 332 -17.66 -9.30 -8.15
C ASN A 332 -16.24 -9.79 -7.84
N ARG A 333 -16.01 -10.29 -6.64
CA ARG A 333 -14.72 -10.83 -6.18
C ARG A 333 -14.58 -12.34 -6.31
N GLY A 334 -15.52 -13.01 -6.97
CA GLY A 334 -15.47 -14.44 -7.29
C GLY A 334 -16.32 -15.33 -6.41
N GLY A 335 -17.18 -14.74 -5.56
CA GLY A 335 -18.11 -15.44 -4.69
C GLY A 335 -17.49 -15.94 -3.37
N PRO A 336 -18.30 -16.54 -2.47
CA PRO A 336 -17.91 -16.89 -1.11
C PRO A 336 -16.76 -17.91 -1.02
N ALA A 337 -16.63 -18.79 -2.01
CA ALA A 337 -15.52 -19.76 -2.09
C ALA A 337 -14.16 -19.12 -2.40
N SER A 338 -14.16 -17.89 -2.93
CA SER A 338 -12.93 -17.15 -3.28
C SER A 338 -12.47 -16.19 -2.20
N ILE A 339 -13.22 -16.01 -1.12
CA ILE A 339 -12.91 -15.07 -0.03
C ILE A 339 -12.50 -15.88 1.19
N LEU A 340 -11.23 -15.80 1.55
CA LEU A 340 -10.65 -16.53 2.69
C LEU A 340 -10.36 -15.54 3.82
N VAL A 341 -10.79 -15.84 5.04
CA VAL A 341 -10.41 -15.10 6.24
C VAL A 341 -8.93 -15.35 6.53
N SER A 342 -8.10 -14.33 6.44
CA SER A 342 -6.65 -14.46 6.65
C SER A 342 -6.19 -13.98 8.03
N GLY A 343 -6.94 -13.11 8.68
CA GLY A 343 -6.62 -12.63 10.02
C GLY A 343 -7.85 -12.08 10.72
N THR A 344 -7.96 -12.39 12.01
CA THR A 344 -9.03 -11.92 12.91
C THR A 344 -8.51 -11.11 14.08
N HIS A 345 -7.25 -10.69 14.04
CA HIS A 345 -6.56 -10.00 15.14
C HIS A 345 -6.68 -10.72 16.50
N GLY A 346 -6.78 -12.07 16.44
CA GLY A 346 -6.88 -12.92 17.62
C GLY A 346 -8.28 -13.04 18.22
N TYR A 347 -9.31 -12.40 17.63
CA TYR A 347 -10.70 -12.55 18.11
C TYR A 347 -11.23 -13.97 17.90
N HIS A 348 -11.02 -14.52 16.69
CA HIS A 348 -11.52 -15.83 16.28
C HIS A 348 -10.48 -16.57 15.43
N PRO A 349 -9.36 -17.00 16.00
CA PRO A 349 -8.29 -17.68 15.25
C PRO A 349 -8.75 -18.98 14.57
N GLU A 350 -9.82 -19.59 15.06
CA GLU A 350 -10.44 -20.78 14.47
C GLU A 350 -11.15 -20.54 13.14
N TRP A 351 -11.37 -19.29 12.76
CA TRP A 351 -11.93 -18.90 11.45
C TRP A 351 -10.85 -18.64 10.41
N GLU A 352 -9.63 -18.40 10.83
CA GLU A 352 -8.52 -18.13 9.95
C GLU A 352 -8.19 -19.32 9.07
N GLY A 353 -7.90 -19.07 7.80
CA GLY A 353 -7.67 -20.10 6.79
C GLY A 353 -8.94 -20.72 6.19
N LYS A 354 -10.15 -20.30 6.63
CA LYS A 354 -11.41 -20.77 6.07
C LYS A 354 -11.99 -19.76 5.08
N THR A 355 -12.65 -20.25 4.05
CA THR A 355 -13.42 -19.41 3.12
C THR A 355 -14.75 -19.00 3.73
N VAL A 356 -15.34 -17.92 3.21
CA VAL A 356 -16.71 -17.50 3.58
C VAL A 356 -17.70 -18.63 3.33
N GLU A 357 -17.53 -19.41 2.25
CA GLU A 357 -18.37 -20.58 1.98
C GLU A 357 -18.28 -21.65 3.09
N GLN A 358 -17.07 -21.98 3.53
CA GLN A 358 -16.86 -22.94 4.62
C GLN A 358 -17.45 -22.45 5.95
N LEU A 359 -17.24 -21.17 6.28
CA LEU A 359 -17.85 -20.57 7.48
C LEU A 359 -19.37 -20.53 7.40
N SER A 360 -19.93 -20.25 6.21
CA SER A 360 -21.39 -20.27 5.99
C SER A 360 -21.99 -21.64 6.27
N GLN A 361 -21.31 -22.71 5.84
CA GLN A 361 -21.72 -24.08 6.12
C GLN A 361 -21.64 -24.41 7.61
N GLU A 362 -20.55 -24.01 8.29
CA GLU A 362 -20.38 -24.21 9.74
C GLU A 362 -21.45 -23.45 10.55
N PHE A 363 -21.73 -22.22 10.16
CA PHE A 363 -22.71 -21.38 10.85
C PHE A 363 -24.15 -21.68 10.45
N GLN A 364 -24.37 -22.46 9.39
CA GLN A 364 -25.67 -22.71 8.78
C GLN A 364 -26.39 -21.38 8.42
N MET A 365 -25.64 -20.44 7.82
CA MET A 365 -26.07 -19.09 7.48
C MET A 365 -25.84 -18.80 6.01
N ASP A 366 -26.55 -17.79 5.50
CA ASP A 366 -26.26 -17.20 4.20
C ASP A 366 -24.83 -16.60 4.16
N PRO A 367 -24.10 -16.69 3.04
CA PRO A 367 -22.75 -16.15 2.92
C PRO A 367 -22.63 -14.65 3.24
N VAL A 368 -23.61 -13.83 2.87
CA VAL A 368 -23.62 -12.40 3.20
C VAL A 368 -23.79 -12.18 4.70
N ASP A 369 -24.73 -12.91 5.32
CA ASP A 369 -24.93 -12.87 6.78
C ASP A 369 -23.68 -13.39 7.52
N THR A 370 -22.95 -14.34 6.93
CA THR A 370 -21.67 -14.82 7.46
C THR A 370 -20.61 -13.71 7.47
N VAL A 371 -20.46 -12.97 6.37
CA VAL A 371 -19.53 -11.82 6.30
C VAL A 371 -19.89 -10.78 7.35
N ILE A 372 -21.17 -10.42 7.47
CA ILE A 372 -21.66 -9.45 8.45
C ILE A 372 -21.35 -9.90 9.88
N ARG A 373 -21.62 -11.18 10.20
CA ARG A 373 -21.33 -11.76 11.51
C ARG A 373 -19.84 -11.75 11.83
N VAL A 374 -19.00 -12.15 10.89
CA VAL A 374 -17.54 -12.16 11.07
C VAL A 374 -17.03 -10.76 11.37
N LEU A 375 -17.45 -9.76 10.59
CA LEU A 375 -17.07 -8.35 10.80
C LEU A 375 -17.60 -7.79 12.13
N GLU A 376 -18.85 -8.11 12.50
CA GLU A 376 -19.42 -7.66 13.78
C GLU A 376 -18.65 -8.21 14.98
N GLN A 377 -18.33 -9.51 14.97
CA GLN A 377 -17.68 -10.17 16.09
C GLN A 377 -16.20 -9.85 16.23
N CYS A 378 -15.54 -9.47 15.14
CA CYS A 378 -14.15 -9.03 15.14
C CYS A 378 -13.99 -7.50 15.15
N GLY A 379 -15.02 -6.74 15.47
CA GLY A 379 -14.95 -5.28 15.57
C GLY A 379 -14.61 -4.57 14.26
N SER A 380 -14.99 -5.12 13.10
CA SER A 380 -14.61 -4.72 11.73
C SER A 380 -13.13 -4.92 11.36
N SER A 381 -12.32 -5.47 12.24
CA SER A 381 -10.90 -5.68 12.03
C SER A 381 -10.63 -7.10 11.54
N VAL A 382 -10.88 -7.34 10.26
CA VAL A 382 -10.71 -8.65 9.63
C VAL A 382 -9.96 -8.49 8.31
N ALA A 383 -8.85 -9.20 8.17
CA ALA A 383 -8.18 -9.33 6.89
C ALA A 383 -8.73 -10.50 6.09
N CYS A 384 -8.79 -10.35 4.79
CA CYS A 384 -9.18 -11.44 3.90
C CYS A 384 -8.26 -11.53 2.68
N CYS A 385 -8.08 -12.75 2.19
CA CYS A 385 -7.47 -13.01 0.91
C CYS A 385 -8.55 -13.28 -0.13
N LEU A 386 -8.43 -12.63 -1.29
CA LEU A 386 -9.26 -12.91 -2.46
C LEU A 386 -8.49 -13.85 -3.37
N LEU A 387 -8.96 -15.09 -3.46
CA LEU A 387 -8.28 -16.16 -4.19
C LEU A 387 -8.55 -16.05 -5.69
N TYR A 388 -7.52 -16.17 -6.50
CA TYR A 388 -7.66 -16.32 -7.94
C TYR A 388 -7.94 -17.80 -8.25
N THR A 389 -9.14 -18.12 -8.69
CA THR A 389 -9.60 -19.51 -8.91
C THR A 389 -9.04 -20.16 -10.18
N SER A 390 -8.11 -19.54 -10.92
CA SER A 390 -7.41 -20.17 -12.02
C SER A 390 -5.95 -19.77 -12.10
N ALA A 391 -5.09 -20.77 -12.13
CA ALA A 391 -3.64 -20.64 -12.33
C ALA A 391 -3.23 -20.09 -13.72
N GLY A 392 -4.19 -19.68 -14.56
CA GLY A 392 -3.94 -19.23 -15.93
C GLY A 392 -3.81 -17.74 -16.15
N SER A 393 -4.02 -16.90 -15.12
CA SER A 393 -4.07 -15.44 -15.28
C SER A 393 -2.72 -14.73 -15.10
N PHE A 394 -1.74 -15.41 -14.58
CA PHE A 394 -0.36 -14.90 -14.52
C PHE A 394 0.46 -15.42 -15.72
N ARG A 395 0.21 -14.90 -16.90
CA ARG A 395 1.31 -14.80 -17.85
C ARG A 395 2.17 -13.64 -17.35
N SER A 396 3.41 -13.95 -16.95
CA SER A 396 4.44 -12.95 -16.72
C SER A 396 4.37 -11.92 -17.85
N ILE A 397 4.09 -10.67 -17.51
CA ILE A 397 4.26 -9.57 -18.46
C ILE A 397 5.76 -9.58 -18.76
N PRO A 398 6.20 -9.86 -20.00
CA PRO A 398 7.60 -9.78 -20.28
C PRO A 398 8.00 -8.34 -20.01
N CYS A 399 8.93 -8.13 -19.09
CA CYS A 399 9.60 -6.85 -18.95
C CYS A 399 10.27 -6.60 -20.31
N SER A 400 9.62 -5.83 -21.18
CA SER A 400 10.24 -5.41 -22.43
C SER A 400 11.44 -4.57 -22.03
N SER A 401 12.62 -4.98 -22.48
CA SER A 401 13.95 -4.56 -22.06
C SER A 401 14.30 -3.10 -22.38
N SER A 402 13.34 -2.20 -22.49
CA SER A 402 13.59 -0.82 -22.89
C SER A 402 13.01 0.28 -22.00
N THR A 403 12.26 -0.02 -20.93
CA THR A 403 11.59 1.02 -20.13
C THR A 403 11.30 0.59 -18.67
N CYS A 404 12.27 0.04 -17.96
CA CYS A 404 12.26 0.01 -16.48
C CYS A 404 13.40 0.88 -15.97
#